data_a870c6c36fa7568d8546143da7512254
#
_entry.id   a870c6c36fa7568d8546143da7512254
#
_cell.length_a   1.000
_cell.length_b   1.000
_cell.length_c   1.000
_cell.angle_alpha   90.00
_cell.angle_beta   90.00
_cell.angle_gamma   90.00
#
_symmetry.space_group_name_H-M   'P 1'
#
loop_
_entity.id
_entity.type
_entity.pdbx_description
1 polymer ?
#
loop_
_entity_poly.entity_id
_entity_poly.type
_entity_poly.pdbx_seq_one_letter_code
_entity_poly.pdbx_strand_id
1 'polypeptide(L)'
;GLGVSFPSIVSQHGETLHNLNSDGVLENGRLLLVDAGAESLENYCSDHTRTYPVSGKFTQKQKDIYEIVLRAHDEAPKNMKTGAMYMEEVHKKALLSLAEGLHDVGLIKGAPQDAVEAGAMYLFMPHGLSHGLGMDVHDCEAMGERSYDFSEMKERAIASGTCVYRAAWRLHEGTVMSNEPGIYFIPALIDKCRAEGLYKGIVNYAKLDEYRDFGGIRIEDDVLVTETGSRFIGDKLLPLTVEELEAVVGSLK
;
A
#
# COMPACT_ATOMS: atom_id res chain seq x y z
N GLY A 1 -4.69 -21.94 12.76
CA GLY A 1 -4.43 -21.87 11.32
C GLY A 1 -3.67 -23.09 10.83
N LEU A 2 -3.67 -23.30 9.53
CA LEU A 2 -2.94 -24.40 8.87
C LEU A 2 -1.48 -24.02 8.61
N GLY A 3 -1.19 -22.73 8.49
CA GLY A 3 0.16 -22.23 8.22
C GLY A 3 0.15 -20.72 7.99
N VAL A 4 1.19 -20.26 7.30
CA VAL A 4 1.24 -18.89 6.77
C VAL A 4 0.62 -18.86 5.39
N SER A 5 -0.09 -17.78 5.04
CA SER A 5 -0.69 -17.62 3.70
C SER A 5 0.36 -17.38 2.62
N PHE A 6 1.53 -16.88 3.00
CA PHE A 6 2.71 -16.66 2.14
C PHE A 6 3.98 -16.54 2.98
N PRO A 7 5.18 -16.64 2.38
CA PRO A 7 6.43 -16.38 3.09
C PRO A 7 6.45 -14.94 3.61
N SER A 8 6.48 -14.77 4.94
CA SER A 8 6.42 -13.46 5.58
C SER A 8 7.57 -12.57 5.15
N ILE A 9 7.28 -11.29 4.94
CA ILE A 9 8.25 -10.24 4.65
C ILE A 9 8.55 -9.51 5.95
N VAL A 10 9.81 -9.53 6.37
CA VAL A 10 10.28 -8.82 7.59
C VAL A 10 11.54 -8.06 7.21
N SER A 11 11.42 -6.77 6.91
CA SER A 11 12.50 -6.02 6.27
C SER A 11 12.64 -4.59 6.78
N GLN A 12 13.89 -4.17 7.05
CA GLN A 12 14.25 -2.76 7.25
C GLN A 12 14.37 -1.98 5.93
N HIS A 13 14.30 -2.70 4.80
CA HIS A 13 14.30 -2.16 3.45
C HIS A 13 12.91 -2.29 2.84
N GLY A 14 11.92 -1.58 3.44
CA GLY A 14 10.54 -1.60 2.97
C GLY A 14 10.36 -1.13 1.52
N GLU A 15 11.34 -0.42 0.96
CA GLU A 15 11.40 -0.06 -0.46
C GLU A 15 11.66 -1.25 -1.39
N THR A 16 12.08 -2.39 -0.84
CA THR A 16 12.15 -3.67 -1.54
C THR A 16 10.88 -4.46 -1.23
N LEU A 17 9.87 -4.33 -2.07
CA LEU A 17 8.48 -4.70 -1.79
C LEU A 17 8.28 -6.17 -1.36
N HIS A 18 9.05 -7.10 -1.95
CA HIS A 18 9.00 -8.54 -1.64
C HIS A 18 10.36 -9.05 -1.16
N ASN A 19 10.91 -8.42 -0.12
CA ASN A 19 12.18 -8.82 0.46
C ASN A 19 12.00 -10.00 1.41
N LEU A 20 12.33 -11.20 0.96
CA LEU A 20 12.28 -12.43 1.76
C LEU A 20 13.56 -12.67 2.59
N ASN A 21 14.58 -11.81 2.48
CA ASN A 21 15.78 -11.91 3.30
C ASN A 21 15.57 -11.16 4.62
N SER A 22 15.54 -11.91 5.72
CA SER A 22 15.37 -11.42 7.09
C SER A 22 16.61 -11.58 7.99
N ASP A 23 17.79 -11.86 7.39
CA ASP A 23 19.01 -12.16 8.14
C ASP A 23 19.72 -10.92 8.72
N GLY A 24 19.21 -9.72 8.45
CA GLY A 24 19.82 -8.46 8.87
C GLY A 24 19.67 -8.18 10.38
N VAL A 25 20.66 -7.52 10.95
CA VAL A 25 20.57 -6.95 12.30
C VAL A 25 19.73 -5.68 12.27
N LEU A 26 18.78 -5.54 13.19
CA LEU A 26 17.95 -4.35 13.29
C LEU A 26 18.77 -3.12 13.70
N GLU A 27 18.60 -2.03 12.99
CA GLU A 27 19.34 -0.79 13.18
C GLU A 27 18.44 0.31 13.77
N ASN A 28 18.92 0.96 14.83
CA ASN A 28 18.21 2.09 15.42
C ASN A 28 18.01 3.20 14.39
N GLY A 29 16.81 3.80 14.40
CA GLY A 29 16.43 4.87 13.49
C GLY A 29 15.83 4.39 12.16
N ARG A 30 15.92 3.08 11.86
CA ARG A 30 15.23 2.48 10.72
C ARG A 30 13.79 2.10 11.04
N LEU A 31 13.02 1.87 9.97
CA LEU A 31 11.71 1.27 10.02
C LEU A 31 11.82 -0.24 9.78
N LEU A 32 10.92 -1.02 10.38
CA LEU A 32 10.76 -2.44 10.12
C LEU A 32 9.36 -2.67 9.54
N LEU A 33 9.29 -2.98 8.27
CA LEU A 33 8.07 -3.41 7.60
C LEU A 33 7.89 -4.91 7.86
N VAL A 34 6.73 -5.28 8.38
CA VAL A 34 6.32 -6.67 8.62
C VAL A 34 5.03 -6.90 7.85
N ASP A 35 5.09 -7.81 6.90
CA ASP A 35 3.98 -8.22 6.06
C ASP A 35 3.82 -9.73 6.20
N ALA A 36 2.70 -10.15 6.75
CA ALA A 36 2.45 -11.53 7.14
C ALA A 36 0.96 -11.85 7.19
N GLY A 37 0.63 -13.05 6.79
CA GLY A 37 -0.71 -13.58 6.84
C GLY A 37 -0.76 -15.03 7.32
N ALA A 38 -1.95 -15.49 7.65
CA ALA A 38 -2.21 -16.85 8.11
C ALA A 38 -3.34 -17.49 7.32
N GLU A 39 -3.25 -18.80 7.15
CA GLU A 39 -4.29 -19.60 6.56
C GLU A 39 -5.23 -20.13 7.67
N SER A 40 -6.53 -19.96 7.50
CA SER A 40 -7.57 -20.49 8.41
C SER A 40 -7.71 -21.99 8.27
N LEU A 41 -8.51 -22.62 9.17
CA LEU A 41 -8.84 -24.04 9.07
C LEU A 41 -9.70 -24.37 7.83
N GLU A 42 -10.38 -23.37 7.29
CA GLU A 42 -11.20 -23.47 6.09
C GLU A 42 -10.40 -23.13 4.81
N ASN A 43 -9.07 -23.03 4.90
CA ASN A 43 -8.12 -22.70 3.84
C ASN A 43 -8.30 -21.28 3.25
N TYR A 44 -8.85 -20.34 4.01
CA TYR A 44 -8.88 -18.94 3.60
C TYR A 44 -7.67 -18.20 4.16
N CYS A 45 -7.06 -17.40 3.31
CA CYS A 45 -5.86 -16.59 3.60
C CYS A 45 -6.22 -15.23 4.21
N SER A 46 -5.33 -14.71 5.03
CA SER A 46 -5.32 -13.30 5.45
C SER A 46 -4.03 -12.64 5.02
N ASP A 47 -4.04 -11.30 4.96
CA ASP A 47 -2.92 -10.47 4.56
C ASP A 47 -2.87 -9.18 5.38
N HIS A 48 -1.74 -8.93 6.06
CA HIS A 48 -1.61 -7.77 6.94
C HIS A 48 -0.19 -7.21 6.91
N THR A 49 -0.07 -5.92 6.72
CA THR A 49 1.20 -5.21 6.86
C THR A 49 1.13 -4.16 7.96
N ARG A 50 2.19 -4.08 8.76
CA ARG A 50 2.48 -2.95 9.65
C ARG A 50 3.93 -2.54 9.52
N THR A 51 4.19 -1.24 9.68
CA THR A 51 5.55 -0.69 9.69
C THR A 51 5.86 -0.09 11.06
N TYR A 52 6.89 -0.60 11.70
CA TYR A 52 7.28 -0.29 13.08
C TYR A 52 8.58 0.52 13.14
N PRO A 53 8.74 1.44 14.11
CA PRO A 53 10.02 2.09 14.36
C PRO A 53 10.94 1.17 15.18
N VAL A 54 12.09 0.74 14.64
CA VAL A 54 13.03 -0.17 15.34
C VAL A 54 13.44 0.38 16.69
N SER A 55 13.65 1.70 16.81
CA SER A 55 14.02 2.35 18.08
C SER A 55 12.87 2.52 19.08
N GLY A 56 11.64 2.10 18.74
CA GLY A 56 10.44 2.27 19.56
C GLY A 56 9.81 3.66 19.46
N LYS A 57 10.37 4.55 18.66
CA LYS A 57 9.86 5.89 18.37
C LYS A 57 10.11 6.24 16.92
N PHE A 58 9.09 6.75 16.24
CA PHE A 58 9.23 7.32 14.93
C PHE A 58 9.96 8.68 14.99
N THR A 59 10.81 8.96 14.03
CA THR A 59 11.26 10.33 13.77
C THR A 59 10.11 11.16 13.20
N GLN A 60 10.21 12.50 13.24
CA GLN A 60 9.16 13.34 12.66
C GLN A 60 8.95 13.05 11.17
N LYS A 61 10.03 12.89 10.40
CA LYS A 61 9.94 12.52 8.97
C LYS A 61 9.21 11.19 8.75
N GLN A 62 9.41 10.21 9.61
CA GLN A 62 8.72 8.92 9.55
C GLN A 62 7.24 9.06 9.91
N LYS A 63 6.91 9.87 10.94
CA LYS A 63 5.52 10.18 11.30
C LYS A 63 4.78 10.84 10.15
N ASP A 64 5.37 11.86 9.54
CA ASP A 64 4.76 12.59 8.43
C ASP A 64 4.37 11.63 7.29
N ILE A 65 5.26 10.71 6.89
CA ILE A 65 4.96 9.72 5.85
C ILE A 65 3.98 8.65 6.34
N TYR A 66 4.10 8.19 7.59
CA TYR A 66 3.19 7.20 8.16
C TYR A 66 1.74 7.70 8.17
N GLU A 67 1.51 8.93 8.62
CA GLU A 67 0.19 9.57 8.67
C GLU A 67 -0.42 9.77 7.28
N ILE A 68 0.42 10.00 6.27
CA ILE A 68 -0.05 10.06 4.87
C ILE A 68 -0.59 8.70 4.42
N VAL A 69 0.16 7.62 4.70
CA VAL A 69 -0.25 6.26 4.35
C VAL A 69 -1.49 5.85 5.15
N LEU A 70 -1.53 6.14 6.46
CA LEU A 70 -2.67 5.87 7.32
C LEU A 70 -3.95 6.54 6.83
N ARG A 71 -3.86 7.82 6.42
CA ARG A 71 -5.01 8.54 5.84
C ARG A 71 -5.52 7.86 4.58
N ALA A 72 -4.65 7.40 3.70
CA ALA A 72 -5.05 6.69 2.49
C ALA A 72 -5.66 5.31 2.81
N HIS A 73 -5.11 4.61 3.81
CA HIS A 73 -5.66 3.37 4.34
C HIS A 73 -7.09 3.55 4.86
N ASP A 74 -7.37 4.60 5.59
CA ASP A 74 -8.69 4.89 6.15
C ASP A 74 -9.68 5.43 5.11
N GLU A 75 -9.18 6.06 4.03
CA GLU A 75 -10.03 6.64 2.98
C GLU A 75 -10.54 5.60 1.98
N ALA A 76 -9.72 4.63 1.63
CA ALA A 76 -10.05 3.65 0.60
C ALA A 76 -11.32 2.84 0.93
N PRO A 77 -11.50 2.25 2.12
CA PRO A 77 -12.68 1.47 2.46
C PRO A 77 -13.99 2.25 2.43
N LYS A 78 -13.98 3.57 2.67
CA LYS A 78 -15.16 4.42 2.59
C LYS A 78 -15.79 4.45 1.20
N ASN A 79 -15.01 4.10 0.18
CA ASN A 79 -15.42 4.07 -1.22
C ASN A 79 -15.68 2.63 -1.70
N MET A 80 -15.35 1.62 -0.93
CA MET A 80 -15.62 0.21 -1.23
C MET A 80 -17.07 -0.14 -0.86
N LYS A 81 -17.91 -0.30 -1.86
CA LYS A 81 -19.31 -0.72 -1.72
C LYS A 81 -19.75 -1.45 -2.98
N THR A 82 -20.80 -2.22 -2.88
CA THR A 82 -21.41 -2.89 -4.03
C THR A 82 -21.76 -1.91 -5.15
N GLY A 83 -21.34 -2.22 -6.37
CA GLY A 83 -21.53 -1.42 -7.55
C GLY A 83 -20.45 -0.38 -7.82
N ALA A 84 -19.55 -0.10 -6.88
CA ALA A 84 -18.43 0.82 -7.10
C ALA A 84 -17.45 0.26 -8.13
N MET A 85 -17.00 1.10 -9.06
CA MET A 85 -15.89 0.78 -9.96
C MET A 85 -14.57 0.95 -9.21
N TYR A 86 -13.89 -0.17 -8.96
CA TYR A 86 -12.70 -0.17 -8.10
C TYR A 86 -11.64 0.86 -8.53
N MET A 87 -11.28 0.87 -9.81
CA MET A 87 -10.24 1.77 -10.33
C MET A 87 -10.57 3.25 -10.15
N GLU A 88 -11.81 3.62 -10.48
CA GLU A 88 -12.19 5.03 -10.55
C GLU A 88 -12.59 5.59 -9.18
N GLU A 89 -13.25 4.75 -8.36
CA GLU A 89 -13.87 5.20 -7.13
C GLU A 89 -13.08 4.86 -5.87
N VAL A 90 -12.20 3.85 -5.93
CA VAL A 90 -11.39 3.42 -4.79
C VAL A 90 -9.93 3.75 -5.00
N HIS A 91 -9.29 3.10 -5.98
CA HIS A 91 -7.85 3.20 -6.20
C HIS A 91 -7.39 4.64 -6.48
N LYS A 92 -8.04 5.34 -7.43
CA LYS A 92 -7.67 6.74 -7.74
C LYS A 92 -7.85 7.69 -6.57
N LYS A 93 -8.88 7.47 -5.73
CA LYS A 93 -9.07 8.30 -4.53
C LYS A 93 -7.99 8.05 -3.48
N ALA A 94 -7.56 6.80 -3.30
CA ALA A 94 -6.44 6.49 -2.42
C ALA A 94 -5.15 7.14 -2.93
N LEU A 95 -4.86 7.06 -4.25
CA LEU A 95 -3.73 7.76 -4.85
C LEU A 95 -3.81 9.27 -4.66
N LEU A 96 -5.00 9.87 -4.76
CA LEU A 96 -5.18 11.30 -4.51
C LEU A 96 -4.88 11.65 -3.06
N SER A 97 -5.35 10.86 -2.10
CA SER A 97 -5.04 11.05 -0.68
C SER A 97 -3.53 11.00 -0.40
N LEU A 98 -2.81 10.04 -1.03
CA LEU A 98 -1.35 9.99 -0.95
C LEU A 98 -0.70 11.22 -1.59
N ALA A 99 -1.18 11.65 -2.78
CA ALA A 99 -0.65 12.80 -3.49
C ALA A 99 -0.82 14.10 -2.70
N GLU A 100 -1.97 14.30 -2.04
CA GLU A 100 -2.23 15.44 -1.16
C GLU A 100 -1.21 15.49 -0.01
N GLY A 101 -0.98 14.37 0.67
CA GLY A 101 0.00 14.31 1.74
C GLY A 101 1.44 14.51 1.26
N LEU A 102 1.81 13.94 0.13
CA LEU A 102 3.12 14.16 -0.47
C LEU A 102 3.32 15.62 -0.94
N HIS A 103 2.24 16.28 -1.34
CA HIS A 103 2.25 17.72 -1.62
C HIS A 103 2.48 18.53 -0.33
N ASP A 104 1.78 18.22 0.76
CA ASP A 104 1.90 18.93 2.05
C ASP A 104 3.33 18.86 2.60
N VAL A 105 4.01 17.72 2.42
CA VAL A 105 5.42 17.58 2.79
C VAL A 105 6.38 18.04 1.69
N GLY A 106 5.88 18.59 0.57
CA GLY A 106 6.66 19.24 -0.50
C GLY A 106 7.40 18.28 -1.44
N LEU A 107 7.04 16.99 -1.48
CA LEU A 107 7.57 16.00 -2.40
C LEU A 107 6.88 16.07 -3.78
N ILE A 108 5.63 16.49 -3.81
CA ILE A 108 4.88 16.83 -5.02
C ILE A 108 4.72 18.35 -5.11
N LYS A 109 4.78 18.88 -6.33
CA LYS A 109 4.57 20.28 -6.68
C LYS A 109 3.29 20.41 -7.50
N GLY A 110 2.61 21.54 -7.36
CA GLY A 110 1.37 21.79 -8.12
C GLY A 110 0.17 21.03 -7.53
N ALA A 111 -0.87 20.84 -8.33
CA ALA A 111 -2.07 20.20 -7.85
C ALA A 111 -1.85 18.67 -7.67
N PRO A 112 -2.26 18.08 -6.54
CA PRO A 112 -2.18 16.63 -6.33
C PRO A 112 -2.91 15.81 -7.41
N GLN A 113 -4.02 16.33 -7.93
CA GLN A 113 -4.76 15.71 -9.02
C GLN A 113 -3.91 15.52 -10.28
N ASP A 114 -3.10 16.52 -10.63
CA ASP A 114 -2.21 16.44 -11.81
C ASP A 114 -1.16 15.33 -11.64
N ALA A 115 -0.71 15.07 -10.41
CA ALA A 115 0.23 14.00 -10.12
C ALA A 115 -0.41 12.61 -10.33
N VAL A 116 -1.67 12.45 -9.93
CA VAL A 116 -2.42 11.21 -10.16
C VAL A 116 -2.67 11.00 -11.66
N GLU A 117 -3.14 12.03 -12.37
CA GLU A 117 -3.44 11.94 -13.80
C GLU A 117 -2.21 11.69 -14.67
N ALA A 118 -1.07 12.27 -14.29
CA ALA A 118 0.22 12.04 -14.96
C ALA A 118 0.85 10.68 -14.63
N GLY A 119 0.28 9.90 -13.69
CA GLY A 119 0.85 8.64 -13.24
C GLY A 119 2.09 8.80 -12.34
N ALA A 120 2.34 10.01 -11.82
CA ALA A 120 3.53 10.28 -10.99
C ALA A 120 3.52 9.53 -9.65
N MET A 121 2.34 9.07 -9.21
CA MET A 121 2.20 8.30 -7.99
C MET A 121 2.90 6.94 -8.05
N TYR A 122 3.14 6.39 -9.25
CA TYR A 122 3.95 5.18 -9.43
C TYR A 122 5.36 5.29 -8.81
N LEU A 123 5.95 6.50 -8.80
CA LEU A 123 7.25 6.71 -8.19
C LEU A 123 7.26 6.45 -6.68
N PHE A 124 6.10 6.59 -6.03
CA PHE A 124 5.92 6.44 -4.59
C PHE A 124 5.19 5.15 -4.21
N MET A 125 4.27 4.69 -5.03
CA MET A 125 3.49 3.46 -4.84
C MET A 125 3.45 2.64 -6.13
N PRO A 126 4.49 1.83 -6.42
CA PRO A 126 4.61 1.09 -7.68
C PRO A 126 3.85 -0.25 -7.68
N HIS A 127 2.76 -0.34 -6.96
CA HIS A 127 1.89 -1.53 -6.88
C HIS A 127 0.40 -1.15 -6.81
N GLY A 128 -0.48 -2.14 -6.91
CA GLY A 128 -1.92 -1.96 -6.73
C GLY A 128 -2.28 -1.68 -5.26
N LEU A 129 -3.36 -0.94 -5.04
CA LEU A 129 -3.88 -0.69 -3.69
C LEU A 129 -4.46 -1.96 -3.06
N SER A 130 -4.98 -2.89 -3.87
CA SER A 130 -5.67 -4.08 -3.40
C SER A 130 -5.58 -5.20 -4.41
N HIS A 131 -5.73 -6.42 -3.92
CA HIS A 131 -5.99 -7.64 -4.68
C HIS A 131 -7.14 -8.42 -4.07
N GLY A 132 -7.70 -9.38 -4.80
CA GLY A 132 -8.66 -10.34 -4.25
C GLY A 132 -7.97 -11.22 -3.20
N LEU A 133 -8.70 -11.56 -2.17
CA LEU A 133 -8.24 -12.41 -1.06
C LEU A 133 -9.25 -13.52 -0.84
N GLY A 134 -8.78 -14.76 -0.78
CA GLY A 134 -9.64 -15.94 -0.63
C GLY A 134 -8.85 -17.17 -0.23
N MET A 135 -9.01 -18.27 -0.97
CA MET A 135 -8.24 -19.51 -0.76
C MET A 135 -6.76 -19.34 -1.16
N ASP A 136 -6.47 -18.42 -2.05
CA ASP A 136 -5.12 -17.93 -2.32
C ASP A 136 -4.99 -16.49 -1.79
N VAL A 137 -3.80 -16.09 -1.35
CA VAL A 137 -3.54 -14.71 -0.90
C VAL A 137 -3.73 -13.71 -2.04
N HIS A 138 -3.39 -14.07 -3.28
CA HIS A 138 -3.76 -13.38 -4.50
C HIS A 138 -4.83 -14.20 -5.22
N ASP A 139 -6.06 -14.13 -4.70
CA ASP A 139 -7.13 -15.02 -5.12
C ASP A 139 -7.50 -14.81 -6.60
N CYS A 140 -7.63 -15.94 -7.32
CA CYS A 140 -7.96 -16.02 -8.73
C CYS A 140 -7.00 -15.31 -9.73
N GLU A 141 -5.93 -14.68 -9.32
CA GLU A 141 -5.00 -14.01 -10.25
C GLU A 141 -4.40 -14.96 -11.30
N ALA A 142 -4.13 -16.20 -10.91
CA ALA A 142 -3.60 -17.24 -11.82
C ALA A 142 -4.57 -17.60 -12.95
N MET A 143 -5.86 -17.34 -12.80
CA MET A 143 -6.88 -17.54 -13.83
C MET A 143 -6.87 -16.43 -14.88
N GLY A 144 -6.12 -15.36 -14.62
CA GLY A 144 -6.00 -14.17 -15.46
C GLY A 144 -7.17 -13.20 -15.28
N GLU A 145 -6.88 -11.93 -15.51
CA GLU A 145 -7.81 -10.80 -15.32
C GLU A 145 -9.15 -10.97 -16.01
N ARG A 146 -9.13 -11.69 -17.13
CA ARG A 146 -10.33 -11.96 -17.91
C ARG A 146 -11.30 -12.92 -17.27
N SER A 147 -10.96 -13.52 -16.14
CA SER A 147 -11.85 -14.41 -15.38
C SER A 147 -12.79 -13.64 -14.45
N TYR A 148 -12.49 -12.37 -14.18
CA TYR A 148 -13.34 -11.47 -13.44
C TYR A 148 -14.17 -10.66 -14.42
N ASP A 149 -15.43 -10.58 -14.25
CA ASP A 149 -16.43 -9.80 -14.98
C ASP A 149 -15.95 -9.04 -16.25
N PHE A 150 -15.91 -9.76 -17.35
CA PHE A 150 -15.38 -9.28 -18.64
C PHE A 150 -16.08 -8.05 -19.22
N SER A 151 -17.34 -7.86 -18.84
CA SER A 151 -18.18 -6.81 -19.45
C SER A 151 -17.78 -5.42 -18.97
N GLU A 152 -17.05 -5.31 -17.87
CA GLU A 152 -16.74 -4.06 -17.19
C GLU A 152 -15.22 -3.81 -17.02
N MET A 153 -14.38 -4.75 -17.43
CA MET A 153 -12.93 -4.53 -17.41
C MET A 153 -12.56 -3.42 -18.41
N LYS A 154 -12.22 -2.27 -17.87
CA LYS A 154 -11.40 -1.33 -18.65
C LYS A 154 -10.04 -2.01 -18.88
N GLU A 155 -9.55 -1.94 -20.14
CA GLU A 155 -8.17 -2.33 -20.43
C GLU A 155 -7.28 -1.73 -19.35
N ARG A 156 -6.43 -2.54 -18.73
CA ARG A 156 -5.44 -2.03 -17.81
C ARG A 156 -4.66 -0.96 -18.55
N ALA A 157 -4.95 0.28 -18.26
CA ALA A 157 -4.06 1.34 -18.64
C ALA A 157 -2.75 1.09 -17.87
N ILE A 158 -1.85 0.36 -18.52
CA ILE A 158 -0.45 0.41 -18.17
C ILE A 158 -0.05 1.83 -18.54
N ALA A 159 -0.33 2.76 -17.65
CA ALA A 159 0.11 4.12 -17.81
C ALA A 159 1.64 4.05 -17.89
N SER A 160 2.16 4.15 -19.11
CA SER A 160 3.59 4.18 -19.42
C SER A 160 4.44 3.07 -18.78
N GLY A 161 3.94 1.86 -18.66
CA GLY A 161 4.66 0.70 -18.11
C GLY A 161 4.85 0.74 -16.59
N THR A 162 4.03 1.49 -15.89
CA THR A 162 4.39 1.92 -14.55
C THR A 162 3.42 1.55 -13.44
N CYS A 163 2.21 1.08 -13.68
CA CYS A 163 1.33 0.64 -12.61
C CYS A 163 0.67 -0.70 -12.94
N VAL A 164 0.88 -1.69 -12.09
CA VAL A 164 0.18 -2.96 -12.18
C VAL A 164 -1.04 -2.86 -11.28
N TYR A 165 -2.21 -2.65 -11.87
CA TYR A 165 -3.47 -2.73 -11.14
C TYR A 165 -3.87 -4.20 -11.02
N ARG A 166 -4.02 -4.70 -9.80
CA ARG A 166 -4.43 -6.08 -9.53
C ARG A 166 -5.93 -6.24 -9.40
N ALA A 167 -6.66 -5.13 -9.38
CA ALA A 167 -8.11 -5.09 -9.34
C ALA A 167 -8.64 -4.02 -10.30
N ALA A 168 -9.58 -4.36 -11.17
CA ALA A 168 -10.14 -3.43 -12.15
C ALA A 168 -11.65 -3.70 -12.43
N TRP A 169 -12.29 -4.42 -11.53
CA TRP A 169 -13.69 -4.83 -11.67
C TRP A 169 -14.65 -3.97 -10.86
N ARG A 170 -15.94 -4.16 -11.08
CA ARG A 170 -16.99 -3.63 -10.23
C ARG A 170 -17.07 -4.45 -8.94
N LEU A 171 -17.12 -3.79 -7.81
CA LEU A 171 -17.21 -4.46 -6.50
C LEU A 171 -18.60 -5.07 -6.31
N HIS A 172 -18.62 -6.26 -5.74
CA HIS A 172 -19.83 -7.00 -5.37
C HIS A 172 -19.87 -7.24 -3.86
N GLU A 173 -21.07 -7.38 -3.32
CA GLU A 173 -21.24 -7.81 -1.93
C GLU A 173 -20.57 -9.17 -1.71
N GLY A 174 -19.86 -9.30 -0.59
CA GLY A 174 -19.10 -10.50 -0.24
C GLY A 174 -17.68 -10.53 -0.80
N THR A 175 -17.27 -9.59 -1.67
CA THR A 175 -15.88 -9.49 -2.11
C THR A 175 -14.98 -9.19 -0.93
N VAL A 176 -13.91 -10.00 -0.77
CA VAL A 176 -12.83 -9.78 0.19
C VAL A 176 -11.60 -9.31 -0.56
N MET A 177 -10.98 -8.26 -0.07
CA MET A 177 -9.80 -7.64 -0.70
C MET A 177 -8.81 -7.16 0.36
N SER A 178 -7.53 -7.14 0.01
CA SER A 178 -6.54 -6.35 0.75
C SER A 178 -6.83 -4.86 0.62
N ASN A 179 -6.33 -4.05 1.55
CA ASN A 179 -6.27 -2.60 1.46
C ASN A 179 -4.89 -2.17 1.96
N GLU A 180 -3.95 -1.99 1.03
CA GLU A 180 -2.50 -1.94 1.28
C GLU A 180 -1.80 -0.69 0.69
N PRO A 181 -2.26 0.53 0.97
CA PRO A 181 -1.53 1.69 0.52
C PRO A 181 -0.13 1.74 1.12
N GLY A 182 0.82 2.25 0.34
CA GLY A 182 2.20 2.42 0.78
C GLY A 182 2.88 3.60 0.12
N ILE A 183 3.96 4.07 0.74
CA ILE A 183 4.90 5.04 0.17
C ILE A 183 6.30 4.47 0.30
N TYR A 184 7.00 4.40 -0.83
CA TYR A 184 8.34 3.85 -0.92
C TYR A 184 9.28 4.83 -1.60
N PHE A 185 10.51 4.89 -1.12
CA PHE A 185 11.57 5.71 -1.70
C PHE A 185 12.63 4.79 -2.29
N ILE A 186 12.41 4.36 -3.54
CA ILE A 186 13.24 3.38 -4.26
C ILE A 186 14.33 4.13 -5.05
N PRO A 187 15.61 4.11 -4.61
CA PRO A 187 16.66 4.91 -5.25
C PRO A 187 16.80 4.65 -6.75
N ALA A 188 16.77 3.38 -7.16
CA ALA A 188 16.90 3.02 -8.59
C ALA A 188 15.74 3.55 -9.43
N LEU A 189 14.50 3.54 -8.91
CA LEU A 189 13.33 4.08 -9.60
C LEU A 189 13.38 5.60 -9.67
N ILE A 190 13.82 6.27 -8.60
CA ILE A 190 14.04 7.72 -8.55
C ILE A 190 15.06 8.13 -9.62
N ASP A 191 16.19 7.43 -9.70
CA ASP A 191 17.25 7.72 -10.67
C ASP A 191 16.79 7.50 -12.11
N LYS A 192 16.06 6.40 -12.36
CA LYS A 192 15.46 6.11 -13.66
C LYS A 192 14.51 7.22 -14.11
N CYS A 193 13.50 7.52 -13.28
CA CYS A 193 12.51 8.55 -13.62
C CYS A 193 13.15 9.93 -13.83
N ARG A 194 14.17 10.28 -13.02
CA ARG A 194 14.92 11.53 -13.19
C ARG A 194 15.70 11.55 -14.49
N ALA A 195 16.42 10.48 -14.84
CA ALA A 195 17.21 10.39 -16.07
C ALA A 195 16.34 10.46 -17.33
N GLU A 196 15.16 9.85 -17.29
CA GLU A 196 14.17 9.88 -18.38
C GLU A 196 13.38 11.20 -18.41
N GLY A 197 13.56 12.09 -17.43
CA GLY A 197 12.83 13.37 -17.33
C GLY A 197 11.35 13.23 -17.02
N LEU A 198 10.93 12.07 -16.50
CA LEU A 198 9.55 11.81 -16.12
C LEU A 198 9.11 12.70 -14.96
N TYR A 199 7.85 13.09 -14.96
CA TYR A 199 7.21 13.87 -13.90
C TYR A 199 7.93 15.18 -13.55
N LYS A 200 8.77 15.70 -14.47
CA LYS A 200 9.48 16.97 -14.30
C LYS A 200 8.45 18.11 -14.16
N GLY A 201 8.52 18.84 -13.06
CA GLY A 201 7.54 19.88 -12.73
C GLY A 201 6.44 19.42 -11.75
N ILE A 202 6.20 18.12 -11.65
CA ILE A 202 5.28 17.52 -10.67
C ILE A 202 6.07 17.02 -9.44
N VAL A 203 7.12 16.25 -9.64
CA VAL A 203 7.94 15.69 -8.56
C VAL A 203 9.07 16.66 -8.16
N ASN A 204 9.24 16.85 -6.87
CA ASN A 204 10.34 17.61 -6.30
C ASN A 204 11.58 16.72 -6.10
N TYR A 205 12.30 16.43 -7.18
CA TYR A 205 13.48 15.56 -7.13
C TYR A 205 14.59 16.03 -6.18
N ALA A 206 14.74 17.34 -5.96
CA ALA A 206 15.72 17.86 -5.01
C ALA A 206 15.37 17.49 -3.58
N LYS A 207 14.08 17.59 -3.20
CA LYS A 207 13.60 17.18 -1.89
C LYS A 207 13.55 15.66 -1.75
N LEU A 208 13.28 14.95 -2.83
CA LEU A 208 13.24 13.48 -2.86
C LEU A 208 14.61 12.86 -2.52
N ASP A 209 15.71 13.54 -2.82
CA ASP A 209 17.06 13.11 -2.44
C ASP A 209 17.26 13.00 -0.93
N GLU A 210 16.51 13.76 -0.13
CA GLU A 210 16.53 13.68 1.34
C GLU A 210 15.87 12.42 1.90
N TYR A 211 15.17 11.67 1.05
CA TYR A 211 14.44 10.45 1.40
C TYR A 211 15.06 9.17 0.85
N ARG A 212 16.23 9.25 0.20
CA ARG A 212 16.86 8.09 -0.48
C ARG A 212 17.17 6.91 0.46
N ASP A 213 17.39 7.18 1.74
CA ASP A 213 17.68 6.16 2.78
C ASP A 213 16.49 5.96 3.75
N PHE A 214 15.31 6.40 3.34
CA PHE A 214 14.11 6.32 4.17
C PHE A 214 13.54 4.89 4.26
N GLY A 215 13.59 4.13 3.18
CA GLY A 215 12.92 2.85 3.04
C GLY A 215 11.50 2.98 2.50
N GLY A 216 10.56 2.28 3.11
CA GLY A 216 9.15 2.29 2.74
C GLY A 216 8.22 2.06 3.92
N ILE A 217 6.99 2.51 3.78
CA ILE A 217 5.89 2.28 4.72
C ILE A 217 4.71 1.68 3.95
N ARG A 218 4.17 0.56 4.43
CA ARG A 218 2.88 -0.01 4.04
C ARG A 218 2.04 -0.24 5.29
N ILE A 219 0.75 -0.03 5.16
CA ILE A 219 -0.28 -0.37 6.15
C ILE A 219 -1.33 -1.17 5.41
N GLU A 220 -1.68 -2.35 5.92
CA GLU A 220 -2.57 -3.27 5.24
C GLU A 220 -3.49 -4.00 6.18
N ASP A 221 -4.76 -4.04 5.83
CA ASP A 221 -5.79 -4.84 6.47
C ASP A 221 -6.76 -5.41 5.43
N ASP A 222 -7.39 -6.54 5.77
CA ASP A 222 -8.38 -7.20 4.94
C ASP A 222 -9.74 -6.52 5.04
N VAL A 223 -10.40 -6.30 3.91
CA VAL A 223 -11.69 -5.60 3.81
C VAL A 223 -12.75 -6.49 3.18
N LEU A 224 -13.92 -6.57 3.81
CA LEU A 224 -15.13 -7.15 3.24
C LEU A 224 -16.02 -6.06 2.67
N VAL A 225 -16.36 -6.18 1.39
CA VAL A 225 -17.35 -5.32 0.71
C VAL A 225 -18.76 -5.77 1.12
N THR A 226 -19.59 -4.80 1.50
CA THR A 226 -21.02 -5.01 1.85
C THR A 226 -21.92 -4.30 0.85
N GLU A 227 -23.21 -4.49 0.96
CA GLU A 227 -24.20 -3.85 0.08
C GLU A 227 -24.02 -2.31 0.04
N THR A 228 -23.82 -1.68 1.19
CA THR A 228 -23.82 -0.19 1.32
C THR A 228 -22.48 0.41 1.68
N GLY A 229 -21.44 -0.40 1.87
CA GLY A 229 -20.12 0.05 2.29
C GLY A 229 -19.12 -1.09 2.40
N SER A 230 -18.23 -0.98 3.37
CA SER A 230 -17.27 -2.04 3.68
C SER A 230 -16.93 -2.05 5.18
N ARG A 231 -16.26 -3.10 5.60
CA ARG A 231 -15.69 -3.21 6.94
C ARG A 231 -14.38 -3.98 6.91
N PHE A 232 -13.49 -3.66 7.82
CA PHE A 232 -12.32 -4.52 8.06
C PHE A 232 -12.76 -5.88 8.63
N ILE A 233 -12.00 -6.91 8.29
CA ILE A 233 -12.21 -8.27 8.77
C ILE A 233 -11.47 -8.44 10.10
N GLY A 234 -12.10 -9.15 11.03
CA GLY A 234 -11.58 -9.41 12.37
C GLY A 234 -12.31 -8.62 13.46
N ASP A 235 -12.33 -9.20 14.65
CA ASP A 235 -12.98 -8.60 15.82
C ASP A 235 -12.14 -7.49 16.46
N LYS A 236 -10.83 -7.51 16.22
CA LYS A 236 -9.87 -6.55 16.74
C LYS A 236 -8.77 -6.30 15.71
N LEU A 237 -8.63 -5.06 15.32
CA LEU A 237 -7.53 -4.66 14.45
C LEU A 237 -6.18 -4.70 15.19
N LEU A 238 -5.13 -4.93 14.43
CA LEU A 238 -3.76 -4.73 14.91
C LEU A 238 -3.54 -3.25 15.24
N PRO A 239 -2.59 -2.92 16.14
CA PRO A 239 -2.20 -1.54 16.37
C PRO A 239 -1.95 -0.80 15.06
N LEU A 240 -2.51 0.39 14.93
CA LEU A 240 -2.60 1.10 13.65
C LEU A 240 -2.03 2.52 13.71
N THR A 241 -2.31 3.27 14.79
CA THR A 241 -1.82 4.64 14.92
C THR A 241 -0.35 4.69 15.34
N VAL A 242 0.28 5.83 15.10
CA VAL A 242 1.67 6.08 15.53
C VAL A 242 1.84 5.80 17.02
N GLU A 243 0.89 6.28 17.84
CA GLU A 243 0.90 6.13 19.29
C GLU A 243 0.78 4.67 19.73
N GLU A 244 -0.10 3.91 19.09
CA GLU A 244 -0.30 2.49 19.37
C GLU A 244 0.95 1.68 19.01
N LEU A 245 1.55 1.94 17.86
CA LEU A 245 2.77 1.24 17.43
C LEU A 245 3.97 1.59 18.32
N GLU A 246 4.13 2.87 18.68
CA GLU A 246 5.18 3.30 19.63
C GLU A 246 4.96 2.68 21.01
N ALA A 247 3.71 2.50 21.44
CA ALA A 247 3.40 1.84 22.72
C ALA A 247 3.75 0.35 22.69
N VAL A 248 3.42 -0.35 21.60
CA VAL A 248 3.76 -1.78 21.44
C VAL A 248 5.26 -1.99 21.46
N VAL A 249 6.02 -1.30 20.61
CA VAL A 249 7.48 -1.46 20.53
C VAL A 249 8.17 -0.93 21.77
N GLY A 250 7.70 0.17 22.36
CA GLY A 250 8.26 0.76 23.57
C GLY A 250 8.06 -0.09 24.83
N SER A 251 7.04 -0.96 24.86
CA SER A 251 6.77 -1.87 25.98
C SER A 251 7.75 -3.05 26.07
N LEU A 252 8.54 -3.27 25.03
CA LEU A 252 9.51 -4.37 24.93
C LEU A 252 10.92 -3.99 25.45
N LYS A 253 11.08 -2.82 26.07
CA LYS A 253 12.35 -2.33 26.61
C LYS A 253 12.49 -2.64 28.09
#